data_3dab0bd8ca33c284821862526a26a4e1
#
_entry.id   3dab0bd8ca33c284821862526a26a4e1
#
_cell.length_a   1.000
_cell.length_b   1.000
_cell.length_c   1.000
_cell.angle_alpha   90.00
_cell.angle_beta   90.00
_cell.angle_gamma   90.00
#
_symmetry.space_group_name_H-M   'P 1'
#
loop_
_entity.id
_entity.type
_entity.pdbx_description
1 polymer ?
#
loop_
_entity_poly.entity_id
_entity_poly.type
_entity_poly.pdbx_seq_one_letter_code
_entity_poly.pdbx_strand_id
1 'polypeptide(L)'
;AINVHGNYAVGVSGVDGGLIRAHARDPELGFVGDVTAINPEVINGLLDNEFIPVVATIGCDEAGQAYNINADTASGAIAEALDAEKLIYLTDIEGLRHDVNDAATLIRQTTADELDSLVDDGTIAGGMIPKISSCTHAVRNGVNGGHILDGRVAHVLLLELFTDAGIGTMITNAGITNAGITNAGATQ
;
A
#
# COMPACT_ATOMS: atom_id res chain seq x y z
N ALA A 1 -6.35 10.28 -16.93
CA ALA A 1 -5.48 11.41 -16.54
C ALA A 1 -4.03 11.17 -16.98
N ILE A 2 -3.35 10.06 -16.60
CA ILE A 2 -1.93 9.83 -16.92
C ILE A 2 -1.68 9.84 -18.43
N ASN A 3 -2.49 9.14 -19.22
CA ASN A 3 -2.28 8.98 -20.66
C ASN A 3 -2.54 10.24 -21.52
N VAL A 4 -2.97 11.35 -20.94
CA VAL A 4 -3.00 12.64 -21.66
C VAL A 4 -1.61 13.25 -21.83
N HIS A 5 -0.63 12.74 -21.08
CA HIS A 5 0.78 13.16 -21.14
C HIS A 5 1.66 12.22 -21.98
N GLY A 6 1.11 11.09 -22.44
CA GLY A 6 1.80 10.05 -23.20
C GLY A 6 1.19 8.67 -22.89
N ASN A 7 1.55 7.67 -23.65
CA ASN A 7 1.02 6.29 -23.49
C ASN A 7 1.75 5.56 -22.35
N TYR A 8 1.62 6.03 -21.12
CA TYR A 8 2.38 5.55 -19.98
C TYR A 8 1.63 4.54 -19.12
N ALA A 9 0.30 4.62 -19.02
CA ALA A 9 -0.45 3.79 -18.07
C ALA A 9 -1.29 2.74 -18.78
N VAL A 10 -1.32 1.54 -18.20
CA VAL A 10 -2.17 0.41 -18.61
C VAL A 10 -3.08 0.02 -17.46
N GLY A 11 -4.41 0.07 -17.69
CA GLY A 11 -5.39 -0.44 -16.75
C GLY A 11 -5.49 -1.96 -16.84
N VAL A 12 -5.42 -2.62 -15.69
CA VAL A 12 -5.63 -4.06 -15.55
C VAL A 12 -6.58 -4.34 -14.40
N SER A 13 -7.37 -5.40 -14.53
CA SER A 13 -8.14 -5.93 -13.41
C SER A 13 -7.34 -7.05 -12.73
N GLY A 14 -7.54 -7.26 -11.43
CA GLY A 14 -6.91 -8.38 -10.74
C GLY A 14 -7.30 -9.76 -11.30
N VAL A 15 -8.38 -9.86 -12.09
CA VAL A 15 -8.74 -11.11 -12.80
C VAL A 15 -7.88 -11.34 -14.06
N ASP A 16 -7.30 -10.28 -14.64
CA ASP A 16 -6.49 -10.39 -15.85
C ASP A 16 -5.19 -11.15 -15.56
N GLY A 17 -4.91 -12.19 -16.35
CA GLY A 17 -3.75 -13.05 -16.13
C GLY A 17 -3.71 -13.74 -14.76
N GLY A 18 -4.82 -13.74 -14.01
CA GLY A 18 -4.89 -14.27 -12.66
C GLY A 18 -4.05 -13.46 -11.66
N LEU A 19 -3.93 -12.15 -11.87
CA LEU A 19 -3.12 -11.25 -11.04
C LEU A 19 -3.52 -11.33 -9.56
N ILE A 20 -4.82 -11.33 -9.23
CA ILE A 20 -5.31 -11.46 -7.86
C ILE A 20 -6.17 -12.73 -7.76
N ARG A 21 -5.65 -13.74 -7.08
CA ARG A 21 -6.43 -14.91 -6.66
C ARG A 21 -7.13 -14.61 -5.35
N ALA A 22 -8.39 -15.03 -5.25
CA ALA A 22 -9.22 -14.72 -4.11
C ALA A 22 -10.18 -15.88 -3.80
N HIS A 23 -10.75 -15.87 -2.59
CA HIS A 23 -11.90 -16.68 -2.22
C HIS A 23 -12.96 -15.81 -1.56
N ALA A 24 -14.19 -16.30 -1.45
CA ALA A 24 -15.24 -15.59 -0.73
C ALA A 24 -14.83 -15.37 0.73
N ARG A 25 -14.95 -14.14 1.23
CA ARG A 25 -14.66 -13.81 2.63
C ARG A 25 -15.75 -14.38 3.55
N ASP A 26 -16.98 -14.07 3.24
CA ASP A 26 -18.17 -14.49 3.99
C ASP A 26 -19.35 -14.56 3.00
N PRO A 27 -20.09 -15.70 2.98
CA PRO A 27 -21.27 -15.83 2.13
C PRO A 27 -22.34 -14.76 2.35
N GLU A 28 -22.45 -14.20 3.56
CA GLU A 28 -23.41 -13.13 3.86
C GLU A 28 -23.03 -11.78 3.25
N LEU A 29 -21.74 -11.59 2.95
CA LEU A 29 -21.23 -10.37 2.28
C LEU A 29 -21.34 -10.43 0.75
N GLY A 30 -21.85 -11.52 0.20
CA GLY A 30 -21.96 -11.69 -1.25
C GLY A 30 -20.60 -11.83 -1.93
N PHE A 31 -20.35 -11.04 -2.98
CA PHE A 31 -19.13 -11.12 -3.78
C PHE A 31 -17.98 -10.27 -3.22
N VAL A 32 -17.75 -10.36 -1.91
CA VAL A 32 -16.56 -9.81 -1.25
C VAL A 32 -15.57 -10.95 -1.00
N GLY A 33 -14.30 -10.73 -1.34
CA GLY A 33 -13.26 -11.76 -1.24
C GLY A 33 -12.04 -11.31 -0.46
N ASP A 34 -11.27 -12.31 -0.04
CA ASP A 34 -9.93 -12.19 0.51
C ASP A 34 -8.89 -12.68 -0.50
N VAL A 35 -7.75 -12.00 -0.55
CA VAL A 35 -6.62 -12.38 -1.41
C VAL A 35 -6.02 -13.70 -0.91
N THR A 36 -5.81 -14.63 -1.82
CA THR A 36 -5.14 -15.90 -1.53
C THR A 36 -3.73 -15.97 -2.15
N ALA A 37 -3.55 -15.33 -3.30
CA ALA A 37 -2.25 -15.24 -3.97
C ALA A 37 -2.24 -14.06 -4.96
N ILE A 38 -1.05 -13.56 -5.23
CA ILE A 38 -0.77 -12.59 -6.29
C ILE A 38 0.14 -13.24 -7.33
N ASN A 39 -0.20 -13.05 -8.60
CA ASN A 39 0.69 -13.38 -9.72
C ASN A 39 1.41 -12.12 -10.19
N PRO A 40 2.66 -11.87 -9.77
CA PRO A 40 3.38 -10.63 -10.10
C PRO A 40 3.78 -10.53 -11.58
N GLU A 41 3.79 -11.61 -12.34
CA GLU A 41 4.25 -11.66 -13.74
C GLU A 41 3.51 -10.65 -14.65
N VAL A 42 2.21 -10.44 -14.39
CA VAL A 42 1.40 -9.47 -15.15
C VAL A 42 1.92 -8.05 -14.95
N ILE A 43 2.23 -7.69 -13.70
CA ILE A 43 2.74 -6.35 -13.35
C ILE A 43 4.17 -6.21 -13.84
N ASN A 44 5.03 -7.19 -13.56
CA ASN A 44 6.43 -7.18 -14.01
C ASN A 44 6.55 -7.02 -15.53
N GLY A 45 5.74 -7.75 -16.29
CA GLY A 45 5.72 -7.63 -17.76
C GLY A 45 5.32 -6.23 -18.25
N LEU A 46 4.48 -5.50 -17.51
CA LEU A 46 4.15 -4.11 -17.83
C LEU A 46 5.28 -3.16 -17.43
N LEU A 47 5.87 -3.34 -16.25
CA LEU A 47 6.99 -2.54 -15.76
C LEU A 47 8.23 -2.69 -16.66
N ASP A 48 8.56 -3.91 -17.11
CA ASP A 48 9.66 -4.19 -18.03
C ASP A 48 9.50 -3.48 -19.40
N ASN A 49 8.27 -3.14 -19.76
CA ASN A 49 7.94 -2.33 -20.93
C ASN A 49 7.68 -0.85 -20.61
N GLU A 50 8.14 -0.38 -19.45
CA GLU A 50 8.07 1.01 -18.99
C GLU A 50 6.63 1.55 -18.85
N PHE A 51 5.62 0.67 -18.68
CA PHE A 51 4.25 1.07 -18.38
C PHE A 51 4.02 1.23 -16.87
N ILE A 52 3.06 2.06 -16.53
CA ILE A 52 2.53 2.24 -15.17
C ILE A 52 1.28 1.35 -15.04
N PRO A 53 1.31 0.23 -14.32
CA PRO A 53 0.12 -0.59 -14.10
C PRO A 53 -0.87 0.14 -13.18
N VAL A 54 -2.13 0.22 -13.61
CA VAL A 54 -3.24 0.75 -12.81
C VAL A 54 -4.20 -0.38 -12.52
N VAL A 55 -4.16 -0.92 -11.31
CA VAL A 55 -4.85 -2.16 -10.94
C VAL A 55 -6.22 -1.87 -10.34
N ALA A 56 -7.27 -2.47 -10.91
CA ALA A 56 -8.59 -2.56 -10.28
C ALA A 56 -8.61 -3.78 -9.34
N THR A 57 -9.07 -3.59 -8.10
CA THR A 57 -9.00 -4.56 -7.02
C THR A 57 -10.16 -5.57 -7.06
N ILE A 58 -10.25 -6.32 -8.15
CA ILE A 58 -11.19 -7.40 -8.38
C ILE A 58 -10.36 -8.69 -8.50
N GLY A 59 -10.55 -9.63 -7.59
CA GLY A 59 -9.89 -10.94 -7.68
C GLY A 59 -10.85 -12.02 -8.18
N CYS A 60 -10.34 -13.21 -8.50
CA CYS A 60 -11.19 -14.36 -8.83
C CYS A 60 -10.69 -15.65 -8.16
N ASP A 61 -11.61 -16.58 -7.96
CA ASP A 61 -11.29 -17.95 -7.56
C ASP A 61 -10.92 -18.85 -8.77
N GLU A 62 -10.66 -20.13 -8.50
CA GLU A 62 -10.33 -21.11 -9.54
C GLU A 62 -11.49 -21.40 -10.50
N ALA A 63 -12.73 -21.19 -10.06
CA ALA A 63 -13.92 -21.34 -10.89
C ALA A 63 -14.20 -20.11 -11.76
N GLY A 64 -13.42 -19.01 -11.60
CA GLY A 64 -13.59 -17.76 -12.33
C GLY A 64 -14.63 -16.82 -11.71
N GLN A 65 -15.14 -17.14 -10.50
CA GLN A 65 -16.02 -16.22 -9.80
C GLN A 65 -15.26 -15.00 -9.34
N ALA A 66 -15.72 -13.82 -9.76
CA ALA A 66 -15.09 -12.54 -9.38
C ALA A 66 -15.58 -12.06 -7.99
N TYR A 67 -14.65 -11.44 -7.25
CA TYR A 67 -14.88 -10.85 -5.93
C TYR A 67 -14.31 -9.44 -5.87
N ASN A 68 -15.03 -8.56 -5.18
CA ASN A 68 -14.51 -7.25 -4.79
C ASN A 68 -13.52 -7.42 -3.64
N ILE A 69 -12.30 -6.93 -3.83
CA ILE A 69 -11.23 -7.00 -2.82
C ILE A 69 -11.02 -5.61 -2.21
N ASN A 70 -10.85 -5.55 -0.89
CA ASN A 70 -10.47 -4.29 -0.24
C ASN A 70 -9.15 -3.76 -0.82
N ALA A 71 -9.13 -2.48 -1.21
CA ALA A 71 -7.99 -1.89 -1.90
C ALA A 71 -6.71 -1.86 -1.05
N ASP A 72 -6.84 -1.63 0.25
CA ASP A 72 -5.69 -1.64 1.17
C ASP A 72 -5.07 -3.04 1.25
N THR A 73 -5.91 -4.07 1.35
CA THR A 73 -5.47 -5.48 1.36
C THR A 73 -4.82 -5.87 0.03
N ALA A 74 -5.45 -5.51 -1.10
CA ALA A 74 -4.91 -5.81 -2.41
C ALA A 74 -3.56 -5.12 -2.65
N SER A 75 -3.43 -3.84 -2.29
CA SER A 75 -2.18 -3.10 -2.47
C SER A 75 -1.05 -3.63 -1.60
N GLY A 76 -1.34 -4.02 -0.35
CA GLY A 76 -0.35 -4.67 0.52
C GLY A 76 0.15 -5.99 -0.06
N ALA A 77 -0.76 -6.86 -0.50
CA ALA A 77 -0.40 -8.16 -1.10
C ALA A 77 0.37 -8.00 -2.42
N ILE A 78 0.02 -7.02 -3.25
CA ILE A 78 0.76 -6.71 -4.49
C ILE A 78 2.16 -6.19 -4.16
N ALA A 79 2.29 -5.28 -3.20
CA ALA A 79 3.58 -4.74 -2.80
C ALA A 79 4.52 -5.82 -2.27
N GLU A 80 4.02 -6.76 -1.47
CA GLU A 80 4.75 -7.93 -0.98
C GLU A 80 5.21 -8.82 -2.15
N ALA A 81 4.29 -9.17 -3.07
CA ALA A 81 4.60 -10.06 -4.20
C ALA A 81 5.60 -9.46 -5.21
N LEU A 82 5.75 -8.14 -5.24
CA LEU A 82 6.68 -7.40 -6.10
C LEU A 82 8.00 -7.06 -5.39
N ASP A 83 8.19 -7.45 -4.13
CA ASP A 83 9.31 -6.97 -3.30
C ASP A 83 9.43 -5.43 -3.38
N ALA A 84 8.31 -4.73 -3.29
CA ALA A 84 8.26 -3.29 -3.51
C ALA A 84 9.12 -2.53 -2.49
N GLU A 85 9.85 -1.53 -2.96
CA GLU A 85 10.65 -0.67 -2.08
C GLU A 85 9.76 0.13 -1.13
N LYS A 86 8.60 0.60 -1.62
CA LYS A 86 7.67 1.43 -0.83
C LYS A 86 6.23 1.07 -1.14
N LEU A 87 5.41 1.03 -0.10
CA LEU A 87 3.96 0.98 -0.17
C LEU A 87 3.39 2.30 0.33
N ILE A 88 2.67 3.03 -0.52
CA ILE A 88 2.14 4.35 -0.19
C ILE A 88 0.62 4.34 -0.22
N TYR A 89 0.00 4.65 0.91
CA TYR A 89 -1.43 4.87 1.03
C TYR A 89 -1.74 6.36 0.97
N LEU A 90 -2.51 6.78 -0.02
CA LEU A 90 -3.09 8.12 -0.08
C LEU A 90 -4.46 8.11 0.62
N THR A 91 -4.60 8.90 1.66
CA THR A 91 -5.77 8.92 2.53
C THR A 91 -6.36 10.32 2.63
N ASP A 92 -7.38 10.49 3.43
CA ASP A 92 -7.98 11.78 3.81
C ASP A 92 -7.50 12.30 5.19
N ILE A 93 -6.42 11.70 5.72
CA ILE A 93 -5.76 12.16 6.96
C ILE A 93 -4.28 12.48 6.69
N GLU A 94 -3.70 13.38 7.50
CA GLU A 94 -2.31 13.81 7.35
C GLU A 94 -1.29 12.71 7.69
N GLY A 95 -1.71 11.69 8.42
CA GLY A 95 -0.92 10.59 8.95
C GLY A 95 -1.53 10.09 10.26
N LEU A 96 -0.81 9.23 10.95
CA LEU A 96 -1.22 8.70 12.26
C LEU A 96 -0.91 9.69 13.37
N ARG A 97 -1.75 9.74 14.42
CA ARG A 97 -1.57 10.59 15.57
C ARG A 97 -1.77 9.81 16.86
N HIS A 98 -1.06 10.18 17.93
CA HIS A 98 -1.31 9.64 19.26
C HIS A 98 -2.66 10.17 19.84
N ASP A 99 -3.03 11.42 19.53
CA ASP A 99 -4.36 11.96 19.79
C ASP A 99 -4.94 12.50 18.49
N VAL A 100 -6.05 11.92 18.05
CA VAL A 100 -6.71 12.30 16.79
C VAL A 100 -7.15 13.75 16.74
N ASN A 101 -7.40 14.36 17.92
CA ASN A 101 -7.83 15.75 18.06
C ASN A 101 -6.66 16.75 18.14
N ASP A 102 -5.43 16.29 18.30
CA ASP A 102 -4.24 17.13 18.39
C ASP A 102 -3.28 16.90 17.23
N ALA A 103 -3.22 17.88 16.31
CA ALA A 103 -2.33 17.84 15.15
C ALA A 103 -0.84 17.80 15.54
N ALA A 104 -0.47 18.30 16.73
CA ALA A 104 0.91 18.27 17.19
C ALA A 104 1.41 16.86 17.54
N THR A 105 0.49 15.90 17.68
CA THR A 105 0.81 14.51 18.02
C THR A 105 1.02 13.60 16.80
N LEU A 106 1.26 14.18 15.62
CA LEU A 106 1.54 13.44 14.39
C LEU A 106 2.77 12.55 14.54
N ILE A 107 2.58 11.27 14.30
CA ILE A 107 3.62 10.24 14.32
C ILE A 107 4.32 10.26 12.95
N ARG A 108 5.51 10.81 12.89
CA ARG A 108 6.28 10.93 11.64
C ARG A 108 6.89 9.59 11.21
N GLN A 109 7.35 8.81 12.18
CA GLN A 109 7.95 7.52 11.96
C GLN A 109 7.59 6.57 13.10
N THR A 110 7.33 5.31 12.76
CA THR A 110 7.02 4.27 13.73
C THR A 110 7.40 2.90 13.16
N THR A 111 7.38 1.88 14.01
CA THR A 111 7.59 0.50 13.61
C THR A 111 6.27 -0.27 13.55
N ALA A 112 6.29 -1.41 12.87
CA ALA A 112 5.12 -2.30 12.81
C ALA A 112 4.69 -2.75 14.22
N ASP A 113 5.63 -3.01 15.13
CA ASP A 113 5.34 -3.46 16.51
C ASP A 113 4.75 -2.34 17.38
N GLU A 114 5.25 -1.11 17.22
CA GLU A 114 4.66 0.07 17.89
C GLU A 114 3.22 0.32 17.41
N LEU A 115 2.94 0.13 16.11
CA LEU A 115 1.59 0.27 15.58
C LEU A 115 0.63 -0.78 16.10
N ASP A 116 1.04 -2.04 16.22
CA ASP A 116 0.21 -3.07 16.82
C ASP A 116 -0.14 -2.70 18.28
N SER A 117 0.83 -2.16 19.02
CA SER A 117 0.58 -1.68 20.39
C SER A 117 -0.42 -0.53 20.44
N LEU A 118 -0.39 0.43 19.49
CA LEU A 118 -1.34 1.54 19.38
C LEU A 118 -2.74 1.09 18.92
N VAL A 119 -2.84 -0.03 18.21
CA VAL A 119 -4.13 -0.65 17.89
C VAL A 119 -4.68 -1.40 19.11
N ASP A 120 -3.84 -2.15 19.83
CA ASP A 120 -4.24 -2.94 20.98
C ASP A 120 -4.70 -2.08 22.16
N ASP A 121 -4.09 -0.90 22.39
CA ASP A 121 -4.48 0.03 23.42
C ASP A 121 -5.65 0.96 23.02
N GLY A 122 -6.12 0.87 21.78
CA GLY A 122 -7.25 1.62 21.24
C GLY A 122 -6.94 3.06 20.82
N THR A 123 -5.68 3.46 20.82
CA THR A 123 -5.24 4.78 20.29
C THR A 123 -5.58 4.89 18.81
N ILE A 124 -5.40 3.79 18.06
CA ILE A 124 -5.80 3.69 16.67
C ILE A 124 -7.01 2.76 16.56
N ALA A 125 -8.10 3.26 15.97
CA ALA A 125 -9.36 2.55 15.90
C ALA A 125 -10.08 2.73 14.55
N GLY A 126 -11.16 1.96 14.36
CA GLY A 126 -12.10 2.14 13.25
C GLY A 126 -11.50 1.81 11.89
N GLY A 127 -11.78 2.66 10.89
CA GLY A 127 -11.42 2.44 9.49
C GLY A 127 -9.92 2.44 9.18
N MET A 128 -9.07 2.87 10.15
CA MET A 128 -7.61 2.83 9.99
C MET A 128 -7.02 1.44 10.24
N ILE A 129 -7.70 0.58 11.03
CA ILE A 129 -7.19 -0.75 11.39
C ILE A 129 -6.86 -1.60 10.14
N PRO A 130 -7.75 -1.77 9.14
CA PRO A 130 -7.44 -2.57 7.95
C PRO A 130 -6.22 -2.05 7.18
N LYS A 131 -6.09 -0.73 7.08
CA LYS A 131 -4.97 -0.08 6.38
C LYS A 131 -3.65 -0.33 7.10
N ILE A 132 -3.63 -0.13 8.42
CA ILE A 132 -2.45 -0.39 9.26
C ILE A 132 -2.08 -1.86 9.21
N SER A 133 -3.06 -2.77 9.40
CA SER A 133 -2.85 -4.20 9.33
C SER A 133 -2.23 -4.64 8.01
N SER A 134 -2.72 -4.12 6.87
CA SER A 134 -2.16 -4.43 5.55
C SER A 134 -0.76 -3.85 5.38
N CYS A 135 -0.52 -2.65 5.92
CA CYS A 135 0.79 -2.00 5.85
C CYS A 135 1.84 -2.73 6.71
N THR A 136 1.51 -3.05 7.96
CA THR A 136 2.42 -3.78 8.87
C THR A 136 2.72 -5.18 8.38
N HIS A 137 1.71 -5.86 7.80
CA HIS A 137 1.90 -7.16 7.17
C HIS A 137 2.90 -7.06 6.00
N ALA A 138 2.70 -6.14 5.07
CA ALA A 138 3.59 -5.96 3.92
C ALA A 138 5.03 -5.62 4.34
N VAL A 139 5.19 -4.73 5.32
CA VAL A 139 6.52 -4.35 5.84
C VAL A 139 7.22 -5.51 6.54
N ARG A 140 6.49 -6.37 7.27
CA ARG A 140 7.05 -7.58 7.88
C ARG A 140 7.46 -8.64 6.85
N ASN A 141 6.82 -8.62 5.67
CA ASN A 141 7.07 -9.59 4.59
C ASN A 141 7.97 -9.04 3.47
N GLY A 142 8.76 -8.00 3.73
CA GLY A 142 9.85 -7.60 2.84
C GLY A 142 9.74 -6.21 2.22
N VAL A 143 8.57 -5.56 2.26
CA VAL A 143 8.46 -4.16 1.82
C VAL A 143 9.27 -3.26 2.77
N ASN A 144 10.23 -2.49 2.25
CA ASN A 144 11.17 -1.72 3.07
C ASN A 144 10.50 -0.61 3.89
N GLY A 145 9.41 -0.01 3.38
CA GLY A 145 8.67 1.01 4.10
C GLY A 145 7.24 1.17 3.62
N GLY A 146 6.33 1.38 4.57
CA GLY A 146 4.96 1.78 4.34
C GLY A 146 4.76 3.25 4.66
N HIS A 147 3.95 3.97 3.88
CA HIS A 147 3.73 5.40 4.07
C HIS A 147 2.23 5.69 4.06
N ILE A 148 1.77 6.50 5.02
CA ILE A 148 0.39 6.99 5.09
C ILE A 148 0.43 8.49 4.88
N LEU A 149 -0.15 8.97 3.78
CA LEU A 149 -0.06 10.36 3.33
C LEU A 149 -1.44 10.96 3.09
N ASP A 150 -1.58 12.26 3.28
CA ASP A 150 -2.78 13.02 2.91
C ASP A 150 -2.85 13.22 1.38
N GLY A 151 -3.68 12.44 0.70
CA GLY A 151 -3.88 12.56 -0.74
C GLY A 151 -4.52 13.87 -1.22
N ARG A 152 -4.98 14.73 -0.30
CA ARG A 152 -5.53 16.06 -0.62
C ARG A 152 -4.44 17.12 -0.79
N VAL A 153 -3.24 16.83 -0.29
CA VAL A 153 -2.08 17.73 -0.44
C VAL A 153 -1.53 17.62 -1.86
N ALA A 154 -1.45 18.77 -2.55
CA ALA A 154 -0.90 18.79 -3.89
C ALA A 154 0.56 18.31 -3.90
N HIS A 155 0.89 17.45 -4.86
CA HIS A 155 2.23 16.90 -5.03
C HIS A 155 2.78 16.10 -3.83
N VAL A 156 1.91 15.56 -2.98
CA VAL A 156 2.27 14.83 -1.77
C VAL A 156 3.32 13.74 -2.00
N LEU A 157 3.21 12.99 -3.09
CA LEU A 157 4.18 11.95 -3.45
C LEU A 157 5.58 12.53 -3.71
N LEU A 158 5.67 13.68 -4.38
CA LEU A 158 6.96 14.34 -4.63
C LEU A 158 7.58 14.85 -3.34
N LEU A 159 6.76 15.41 -2.46
CA LEU A 159 7.22 15.88 -1.16
C LEU A 159 7.75 14.73 -0.30
N GLU A 160 7.06 13.60 -0.26
CA GLU A 160 7.47 12.43 0.50
C GLU A 160 8.72 11.75 -0.09
N LEU A 161 8.80 11.62 -1.42
CA LEU A 161 9.88 10.88 -2.07
C LEU A 161 11.18 11.68 -2.24
N PHE A 162 11.09 13.02 -2.33
CA PHE A 162 12.22 13.88 -2.68
C PHE A 162 12.62 14.90 -1.61
N THR A 163 12.01 14.85 -0.41
CA THR A 163 12.43 15.70 0.71
C THR A 163 12.78 14.86 1.93
N ASP A 164 13.76 15.31 2.71
CA ASP A 164 14.23 14.61 3.91
C ASP A 164 13.21 14.67 5.07
N ALA A 165 12.33 15.66 5.05
CA ALA A 165 11.40 15.90 6.16
C ALA A 165 10.22 14.95 6.18
N GLY A 166 9.81 14.37 5.04
CA GLY A 166 8.55 13.62 4.89
C GLY A 166 7.34 14.43 5.36
N ILE A 167 6.15 14.08 4.96
CA ILE A 167 4.93 14.81 5.39
C ILE A 167 3.86 13.94 6.02
N GLY A 168 4.01 12.65 5.97
CA GLY A 168 3.06 11.70 6.54
C GLY A 168 3.63 10.88 7.70
N THR A 169 3.14 9.66 7.80
CA THR A 169 3.67 8.64 8.71
C THR A 169 4.40 7.57 7.92
N MET A 170 5.67 7.36 8.21
CA MET A 170 6.49 6.26 7.69
C MET A 170 6.46 5.10 8.68
N ILE A 171 6.26 3.89 8.17
CA ILE A 171 6.18 2.64 8.91
C ILE A 171 7.30 1.73 8.43
N THR A 172 8.12 1.24 9.36
CA THR A 172 9.24 0.31 9.04
C THR A 172 9.14 -0.96 9.88
N ASN A 173 9.88 -1.98 9.46
CA ASN A 173 10.07 -3.15 10.33
C ASN A 173 11.10 -2.81 11.44
N ALA A 174 10.96 -3.42 12.62
CA ALA A 174 11.91 -3.23 13.72
C ALA A 174 13.33 -3.62 13.25
N GLY A 175 14.27 -2.68 13.35
CA GLY A 175 15.68 -2.90 13.01
C GLY A 175 16.18 -2.25 11.71
N ILE A 176 15.31 -1.70 10.88
CA ILE A 176 15.73 -0.89 9.72
C ILE A 176 15.82 0.57 10.18
N THR A 177 16.97 0.98 10.67
CA THR A 177 17.27 2.39 10.89
C THR A 177 17.50 3.06 9.53
N ASN A 178 17.09 4.34 9.39
CA ASN A 178 17.20 5.18 8.17
C ASN A 178 18.60 5.27 7.51
N ALA A 179 19.58 4.50 7.95
CA ALA A 179 20.94 4.47 7.39
C ALA A 179 21.05 3.77 6.01
N GLY A 180 19.98 3.19 5.49
CA GLY A 180 19.95 2.42 4.24
C GLY A 180 19.19 3.04 3.06
N ILE A 181 18.49 4.16 3.25
CA ILE A 181 17.75 4.84 2.17
C ILE A 181 18.57 6.04 1.68
N THR A 182 19.82 5.82 1.32
CA THR A 182 20.57 6.78 0.52
C THR A 182 20.28 6.50 -0.95
N ASN A 183 19.82 7.52 -1.67
CA ASN A 183 19.62 7.57 -3.11
C ASN A 183 20.70 6.78 -3.90
N ALA A 184 20.45 5.52 -4.18
CA ALA A 184 21.17 4.76 -5.18
C ALA A 184 20.48 4.99 -6.53
N GLY A 185 20.67 6.13 -7.14
CA GLY A 185 20.01 6.45 -8.41
C GLY A 185 20.40 7.79 -9.01
N ALA A 186 21.60 8.30 -8.72
CA ALA A 186 22.14 9.47 -9.42
C ALA A 186 23.58 9.17 -9.85
N THR A 187 23.75 8.29 -10.85
CA THR A 187 25.02 8.24 -11.59
C THR A 187 24.74 7.78 -13.03
N GLN A 188 24.90 8.76 -13.92
CA GLN A 188 25.08 8.74 -15.39
C GLN A 188 23.83 8.56 -16.24
#